data_688b9c2d4676a72f1650c61809e7f838
#
_entry.id   688b9c2d4676a72f1650c61809e7f838
#
_cell.length_a   1.000
_cell.length_b   1.000
_cell.length_c   1.000
_cell.angle_alpha   90.00
_cell.angle_beta   90.00
_cell.angle_gamma   90.00
#
_symmetry.space_group_name_H-M   'P 1'
#
loop_
_entity.id
_entity.type
_entity.pdbx_description
1 polymer ?
#
loop_
_entity_poly.entity_id
_entity_poly.type
_entity_poly.pdbx_seq_one_letter_code
_entity_poly.pdbx_strand_id
1 'polypeptide(L)'
;LHLCDRRQRQMCIRDRIYIVDSLGASSGYGLFMDKLADLRDSGMGIDQVYAWANDHRLELHHWFFSTDLKFYVKGGRISKTAGAIGGVLNICPLLNMDNLGRLIPRYKIRTKRKVIRAIVDKMAEYADHQTDYTGKCYISHSGCYEDAKAVADLVQSRFPYLKEKVEINNVGTTIGSHTGPGTVALFFWGDTRTE
;
A
#
# COMPACT_ATOMS: atom_id res chain seq x y z
N LEU A 1 -4.72 25.21 3.62
CA LEU A 1 -5.75 25.27 2.55
C LEU A 1 -6.58 23.97 2.45
N HIS A 2 -5.96 22.78 2.51
CA HIS A 2 -6.68 21.50 2.34
C HIS A 2 -7.63 21.15 3.50
N LEU A 3 -7.32 21.52 4.74
CA LEU A 3 -8.17 21.23 5.90
C LEU A 3 -9.46 22.08 5.93
N CYS A 4 -9.38 23.35 5.50
CA CYS A 4 -10.55 24.21 5.41
C CYS A 4 -11.51 23.77 4.29
N ASP A 5 -10.96 23.32 3.16
CA ASP A 5 -11.74 22.86 2.00
C ASP A 5 -12.53 21.57 2.32
N ARG A 6 -11.95 20.65 3.08
CA ARG A 6 -12.64 19.44 3.56
C ARG A 6 -13.80 19.78 4.53
N ARG A 7 -13.58 20.67 5.49
CA ARG A 7 -14.64 21.12 6.43
C ARG A 7 -15.76 21.88 5.75
N GLN A 8 -15.42 22.72 4.77
CA GLN A 8 -16.40 23.50 4.00
C GLN A 8 -17.27 22.61 3.12
N ARG A 9 -16.69 21.59 2.49
CA ARG A 9 -17.43 20.55 1.73
C ARG A 9 -18.35 19.74 2.65
N GLN A 10 -17.92 19.38 3.84
CA GLN A 10 -18.76 18.70 4.84
C GLN A 10 -19.93 19.57 5.31
N MET A 11 -19.75 20.89 5.44
CA MET A 11 -20.82 21.80 5.86
C MET A 11 -21.88 22.02 4.79
N CYS A 12 -21.50 22.03 3.52
CA CYS A 12 -22.43 22.32 2.42
C CYS A 12 -23.24 21.09 1.94
N ILE A 13 -22.84 19.86 2.29
CA ILE A 13 -23.40 18.62 1.71
C ILE A 13 -23.58 17.55 2.80
N ARG A 14 -24.00 17.96 3.99
CA ARG A 14 -24.05 17.12 5.20
C ARG A 14 -24.77 15.77 5.05
N ASP A 15 -25.65 15.64 4.10
CA ASP A 15 -26.55 14.49 4.03
C ASP A 15 -26.26 13.52 2.86
N ARG A 16 -25.21 13.74 2.06
CA ARG A 16 -24.98 12.98 0.82
C ARG A 16 -23.53 12.57 0.52
N ILE A 17 -22.52 13.10 1.23
CA ILE A 17 -21.12 12.79 1.01
C ILE A 17 -20.46 12.38 2.31
N TYR A 18 -19.94 11.15 2.30
CA TYR A 18 -19.13 10.58 3.38
C TYR A 18 -17.67 10.65 2.98
N ILE A 19 -16.81 11.17 3.84
CA ILE A 19 -15.38 11.28 3.60
C ILE A 19 -14.66 10.28 4.51
N VAL A 20 -13.91 9.36 3.90
CA VAL A 20 -13.07 8.39 4.60
C VAL A 20 -11.61 8.70 4.31
N ASP A 21 -10.80 8.85 5.36
CA ASP A 21 -9.34 8.84 5.22
C ASP A 21 -8.86 7.39 5.29
N SER A 22 -8.46 6.84 4.15
CA SER A 22 -8.00 5.44 4.05
C SER A 22 -6.68 5.18 4.76
N LEU A 23 -5.95 6.24 5.17
CA LEU A 23 -4.57 6.13 5.65
C LEU A 23 -3.70 5.26 4.72
N GLY A 24 -3.97 5.36 3.42
CA GLY A 24 -3.37 4.57 2.36
C GLY A 24 -3.03 5.40 1.12
N ALA A 25 -2.34 4.79 0.16
CA ALA A 25 -1.92 5.44 -1.08
C ALA A 25 -1.79 4.46 -2.24
N SER A 26 -1.64 4.99 -3.47
CA SER A 26 -1.38 4.23 -4.69
C SER A 26 -2.45 3.17 -4.96
N SER A 27 -2.12 2.00 -5.51
CA SER A 27 -3.08 0.90 -5.72
C SER A 27 -3.62 0.31 -4.41
N GLY A 28 -3.04 0.60 -3.24
CA GLY A 28 -3.65 0.29 -1.95
C GLY A 28 -4.94 1.07 -1.73
N TYR A 29 -4.95 2.37 -2.05
CA TYR A 29 -6.19 3.13 -2.08
C TYR A 29 -7.19 2.54 -3.09
N GLY A 30 -6.71 2.09 -4.27
CA GLY A 30 -7.54 1.40 -5.26
C GLY A 30 -8.17 0.10 -4.72
N LEU A 31 -7.38 -0.73 -4.05
CA LEU A 31 -7.85 -1.99 -3.43
C LEU A 31 -8.87 -1.72 -2.31
N PHE A 32 -8.72 -0.62 -1.57
CA PHE A 32 -9.71 -0.18 -0.60
C PHE A 32 -11.03 0.21 -1.28
N MET A 33 -10.98 1.01 -2.35
CA MET A 33 -12.16 1.42 -3.12
C MET A 33 -12.87 0.23 -3.77
N ASP A 34 -12.11 -0.73 -4.30
CA ASP A 34 -12.63 -1.97 -4.86
C ASP A 34 -13.42 -2.77 -3.82
N LYS A 35 -12.89 -2.90 -2.60
CA LYS A 35 -13.61 -3.56 -1.50
C LYS A 35 -14.90 -2.84 -1.12
N LEU A 36 -14.90 -1.50 -1.08
CA LEU A 36 -16.12 -0.72 -0.82
C LEU A 36 -17.16 -0.90 -1.94
N ALA A 37 -16.71 -1.05 -3.18
CA ALA A 37 -17.59 -1.37 -4.30
C ALA A 37 -18.20 -2.77 -4.16
N ASP A 38 -17.40 -3.79 -3.82
CA ASP A 38 -17.89 -5.15 -3.53
C ASP A 38 -18.98 -5.15 -2.43
N LEU A 39 -18.77 -4.37 -1.34
CA LEU A 39 -19.75 -4.24 -0.25
C LEU A 39 -21.05 -3.58 -0.72
N ARG A 40 -20.95 -2.48 -1.47
CA ARG A 40 -22.11 -1.82 -2.09
C ARG A 40 -22.87 -2.79 -2.98
N ASP A 41 -22.18 -3.52 -3.84
CA ASP A 41 -22.78 -4.42 -4.83
C ASP A 41 -23.40 -5.67 -4.17
N SER A 42 -22.96 -6.01 -2.95
CA SER A 42 -23.62 -7.01 -2.10
C SER A 42 -24.91 -6.50 -1.43
N GLY A 43 -25.27 -5.22 -1.65
CA GLY A 43 -26.49 -4.60 -1.10
C GLY A 43 -26.30 -3.85 0.23
N MET A 44 -25.06 -3.64 0.67
CA MET A 44 -24.79 -2.88 1.88
C MET A 44 -25.13 -1.38 1.68
N GLY A 45 -25.92 -0.80 2.59
CA GLY A 45 -26.29 0.61 2.55
C GLY A 45 -25.11 1.55 2.83
N ILE A 46 -25.22 2.82 2.37
CA ILE A 46 -24.11 3.79 2.45
C ILE A 46 -23.58 4.01 3.86
N ASP A 47 -24.45 4.06 4.87
CA ASP A 47 -24.05 4.26 6.27
C ASP A 47 -23.24 3.05 6.79
N GLN A 48 -23.63 1.86 6.39
CA GLN A 48 -22.92 0.62 6.73
C GLN A 48 -21.56 0.54 6.04
N VAL A 49 -21.50 0.90 4.74
CA VAL A 49 -20.23 0.96 4.01
C VAL A 49 -19.28 1.99 4.63
N TYR A 50 -19.81 3.15 5.04
CA TYR A 50 -19.02 4.17 5.71
C TYR A 50 -18.49 3.71 7.07
N ALA A 51 -19.31 3.07 7.89
CA ALA A 51 -18.89 2.50 9.17
C ALA A 51 -17.80 1.45 8.95
N TRP A 52 -18.06 0.48 8.06
CA TRP A 52 -17.10 -0.56 7.70
C TRP A 52 -15.76 0.04 7.25
N ALA A 53 -15.79 1.04 6.37
CA ALA A 53 -14.59 1.69 5.86
C ALA A 53 -13.71 2.31 6.97
N ASN A 54 -14.33 2.93 7.99
CA ASN A 54 -13.59 3.49 9.11
C ASN A 54 -13.03 2.43 10.03
N ASP A 55 -13.76 1.34 10.25
CA ASP A 55 -13.37 0.27 11.16
C ASP A 55 -12.24 -0.59 10.58
N HIS A 56 -12.25 -0.83 9.25
CA HIS A 56 -11.34 -1.78 8.57
C HIS A 56 -10.19 -1.13 7.78
N ARG A 57 -10.10 0.20 7.71
CA ARG A 57 -9.07 0.89 6.91
C ARG A 57 -7.63 0.54 7.30
N LEU A 58 -7.39 0.08 8.52
CA LEU A 58 -6.07 -0.33 9.01
C LEU A 58 -5.74 -1.79 8.71
N GLU A 59 -6.68 -2.57 8.19
CA GLU A 59 -6.47 -3.95 7.78
C GLU A 59 -5.87 -4.07 6.37
N LEU A 60 -5.77 -2.96 5.65
CA LEU A 60 -5.14 -2.92 4.34
C LEU A 60 -3.66 -2.63 4.46
N HIS A 61 -2.82 -3.63 4.20
CA HIS A 61 -1.37 -3.54 4.26
C HIS A 61 -0.76 -2.89 3.01
N HIS A 62 0.31 -2.13 3.27
CA HIS A 62 1.13 -1.46 2.27
C HIS A 62 2.59 -1.80 2.57
N TRP A 63 3.15 -2.78 1.87
CA TRP A 63 4.57 -3.10 1.93
C TRP A 63 5.24 -2.65 0.65
N PHE A 64 6.40 -2.05 0.73
CA PHE A 64 7.11 -1.58 -0.45
C PHE A 64 8.61 -1.54 -0.23
N PHE A 65 9.35 -1.71 -1.31
CA PHE A 65 10.78 -1.49 -1.32
C PHE A 65 11.18 -0.49 -2.41
N SER A 66 12.35 0.09 -2.26
CA SER A 66 12.95 0.96 -3.26
C SER A 66 14.43 0.68 -3.38
N THR A 67 15.01 1.03 -4.52
CA THR A 67 16.47 0.96 -4.74
C THR A 67 17.17 2.25 -4.29
N ASP A 68 16.43 3.35 -4.10
CA ASP A 68 16.95 4.64 -3.65
C ASP A 68 15.89 5.41 -2.85
N LEU A 69 16.25 5.92 -1.68
CA LEU A 69 15.37 6.72 -0.82
C LEU A 69 15.51 8.24 -1.01
N LYS A 70 16.32 8.71 -1.96
CA LYS A 70 16.54 10.16 -2.17
C LYS A 70 15.25 10.92 -2.44
N PHE A 71 14.35 10.35 -3.25
CA PHE A 71 13.06 10.97 -3.57
C PHE A 71 12.16 11.04 -2.35
N TYR A 72 12.12 10.00 -1.53
CA TYR A 72 11.37 9.98 -0.28
C TYR A 72 11.82 11.07 0.70
N VAL A 73 13.13 11.27 0.81
CA VAL A 73 13.71 12.33 1.65
C VAL A 73 13.41 13.72 1.09
N LYS A 74 13.62 13.92 -0.22
CA LYS A 74 13.32 15.20 -0.89
C LYS A 74 11.84 15.55 -0.80
N GLY A 75 10.97 14.56 -0.91
CA GLY A 75 9.52 14.69 -0.79
C GLY A 75 9.03 14.83 0.66
N GLY A 76 9.90 14.75 1.66
CA GLY A 76 9.55 14.86 3.08
C GLY A 76 8.73 13.67 3.63
N ARG A 77 8.78 12.51 2.97
CA ARG A 77 8.07 11.29 3.40
C ARG A 77 8.89 10.46 4.36
N ILE A 78 10.20 10.62 4.36
CA ILE A 78 11.14 9.97 5.27
C ILE A 78 12.14 11.02 5.77
N SER A 79 12.54 10.95 7.03
CA SER A 79 13.54 11.86 7.59
C SER A 79 14.91 11.65 6.93
N LYS A 80 15.76 12.69 6.96
CA LYS A 80 17.12 12.61 6.41
C LYS A 80 17.97 11.52 7.09
N THR A 81 17.80 11.31 8.38
CA THR A 81 18.49 10.27 9.15
C THR A 81 18.04 8.86 8.75
N ALA A 82 16.73 8.65 8.54
CA ALA A 82 16.20 7.39 8.03
C ALA A 82 16.56 7.16 6.55
N GLY A 83 16.65 8.23 5.75
CA GLY A 83 17.03 8.18 4.34
C GLY A 83 18.52 7.98 4.07
N ALA A 84 19.40 8.27 5.03
CA ALA A 84 20.84 8.01 4.93
C ALA A 84 21.19 6.52 4.73
N ILE A 85 20.23 5.63 5.02
CA ILE A 85 20.34 4.19 4.81
C ILE A 85 20.41 3.82 3.32
N GLY A 86 19.75 4.58 2.45
CA GLY A 86 19.66 4.30 1.00
C GLY A 86 20.91 4.66 0.19
N GLY A 87 21.90 5.31 0.79
CA GLY A 87 23.17 5.67 0.11
C GLY A 87 24.23 4.56 0.04
N VAL A 88 23.97 3.42 0.64
CA VAL A 88 24.92 2.28 0.64
C VAL A 88 24.61 1.38 -0.56
N LEU A 89 25.62 1.11 -1.35
CA LEU A 89 25.56 0.28 -2.54
C LEU A 89 24.86 -1.07 -2.29
N ASN A 90 23.88 -1.42 -3.12
CA ASN A 90 23.11 -2.67 -3.07
C ASN A 90 22.21 -2.87 -1.83
N ILE A 91 21.84 -1.82 -1.10
CA ILE A 91 20.80 -1.92 -0.09
C ILE A 91 19.45 -1.52 -0.69
N CYS A 92 18.46 -2.40 -0.56
CA CYS A 92 17.06 -2.18 -0.90
C CYS A 92 16.28 -2.13 0.42
N PRO A 93 15.95 -0.94 0.94
CA PRO A 93 15.12 -0.83 2.14
C PRO A 93 13.72 -1.37 1.86
N LEU A 94 13.21 -2.18 2.80
CA LEU A 94 11.83 -2.62 2.84
C LEU A 94 11.09 -1.78 3.89
N LEU A 95 9.99 -1.18 3.47
CA LEU A 95 9.19 -0.25 4.23
C LEU A 95 7.75 -0.74 4.31
N ASN A 96 7.03 -0.23 5.30
CA ASN A 96 5.58 -0.34 5.34
C ASN A 96 4.93 1.02 5.66
N MET A 97 3.60 1.00 5.77
CA MET A 97 2.81 2.11 6.28
C MET A 97 2.28 1.74 7.67
N ASP A 98 2.45 2.62 8.65
CA ASP A 98 1.96 2.42 10.01
C ASP A 98 0.46 2.73 10.17
N ASN A 99 -0.05 2.65 11.40
CA ASN A 99 -1.44 2.95 11.74
C ASN A 99 -1.83 4.44 11.59
N LEU A 100 -0.86 5.34 11.41
CA LEU A 100 -1.07 6.77 11.16
C LEU A 100 -0.89 7.13 9.67
N GLY A 101 -0.68 6.15 8.79
CA GLY A 101 -0.44 6.38 7.36
C GLY A 101 0.97 6.92 7.05
N ARG A 102 1.94 6.78 7.96
CA ARG A 102 3.33 7.21 7.76
C ARG A 102 4.16 6.09 7.15
N LEU A 103 5.12 6.47 6.31
CA LEU A 103 6.05 5.53 5.68
C LEU A 103 7.19 5.21 6.64
N ILE A 104 7.32 3.95 7.03
CA ILE A 104 8.29 3.51 8.03
C ILE A 104 9.31 2.54 7.41
N PRO A 105 10.60 2.88 7.37
CA PRO A 105 11.66 1.92 7.02
C PRO A 105 11.79 0.84 8.10
N ARG A 106 11.52 -0.42 7.73
CA ARG A 106 11.56 -1.55 8.67
C ARG A 106 12.85 -2.37 8.56
N TYR A 107 13.28 -2.64 7.32
CA TYR A 107 14.42 -3.54 7.09
C TYR A 107 15.39 -2.99 6.05
N LYS A 108 16.67 -3.27 6.26
CA LYS A 108 17.77 -2.99 5.32
C LYS A 108 18.17 -4.30 4.67
N ILE A 109 17.72 -4.55 3.46
CA ILE A 109 17.95 -5.82 2.77
C ILE A 109 18.99 -5.63 1.68
N ARG A 110 20.00 -6.50 1.63
CA ARG A 110 20.98 -6.50 0.56
C ARG A 110 20.43 -7.27 -0.64
N THR A 111 20.49 -6.68 -1.81
CA THR A 111 20.11 -7.18 -3.12
C THR A 111 18.61 -7.21 -3.41
N LYS A 112 18.25 -6.90 -4.65
CA LYS A 112 16.85 -6.97 -5.15
C LYS A 112 16.23 -8.36 -4.95
N ARG A 113 16.96 -9.43 -5.27
CA ARG A 113 16.44 -10.80 -5.13
C ARG A 113 16.00 -11.13 -3.72
N LYS A 114 16.70 -10.64 -2.70
CA LYS A 114 16.32 -10.86 -1.29
C LYS A 114 15.13 -10.00 -0.87
N VAL A 115 15.05 -8.73 -1.32
CA VAL A 115 13.93 -7.88 -0.95
C VAL A 115 12.63 -8.31 -1.62
N ILE A 116 12.67 -8.83 -2.86
CA ILE A 116 11.53 -9.44 -3.55
C ILE A 116 10.97 -10.63 -2.75
N ARG A 117 11.83 -11.48 -2.19
CA ARG A 117 11.37 -12.55 -1.30
C ARG A 117 10.81 -12.02 0.00
N ALA A 118 11.51 -11.10 0.63
CA ALA A 118 11.12 -10.54 1.92
C ALA A 118 9.77 -9.81 1.88
N ILE A 119 9.44 -9.11 0.80
CA ILE A 119 8.12 -8.46 0.69
C ILE A 119 6.99 -9.49 0.62
N VAL A 120 7.21 -10.61 -0.06
CA VAL A 120 6.23 -11.73 -0.13
C VAL A 120 6.18 -12.50 1.19
N ASP A 121 7.31 -12.61 1.91
CA ASP A 121 7.33 -13.17 3.27
C ASP A 121 6.46 -12.31 4.21
N LYS A 122 6.47 -10.98 4.06
CA LYS A 122 5.60 -10.09 4.83
C LYS A 122 4.11 -10.27 4.50
N MET A 123 3.77 -10.53 3.25
CA MET A 123 2.40 -10.91 2.92
C MET A 123 2.00 -12.24 3.61
N ALA A 124 2.86 -13.25 3.61
CA ALA A 124 2.57 -14.51 4.28
C ALA A 124 2.48 -14.40 5.81
N GLU A 125 3.11 -13.38 6.40
CA GLU A 125 3.07 -13.11 7.84
C GLU A 125 1.78 -12.39 8.26
N TYR A 126 1.31 -11.43 7.44
CA TYR A 126 0.25 -10.48 7.83
C TYR A 126 -1.06 -10.63 7.07
N ALA A 127 -1.12 -11.36 5.95
CA ALA A 127 -2.35 -11.52 5.19
C ALA A 127 -3.41 -12.35 5.94
N ASP A 128 -4.67 -12.02 5.70
CA ASP A 128 -5.79 -12.81 6.20
C ASP A 128 -5.61 -14.29 5.85
N HIS A 129 -5.70 -15.16 6.84
CA HIS A 129 -5.44 -16.59 6.69
C HIS A 129 -4.04 -16.94 6.14
N GLN A 130 -3.09 -16.02 6.22
CA GLN A 130 -1.69 -16.20 5.81
C GLN A 130 -1.57 -16.74 4.36
N THR A 131 -0.99 -17.92 4.16
CA THR A 131 -0.82 -18.52 2.82
C THR A 131 -2.13 -19.00 2.17
N ASP A 132 -3.20 -19.10 2.94
CA ASP A 132 -4.54 -19.43 2.46
C ASP A 132 -5.37 -18.20 2.09
N TYR A 133 -4.70 -17.06 1.90
CA TYR A 133 -5.31 -15.79 1.50
C TYR A 133 -6.11 -15.93 0.20
N THR A 134 -7.38 -15.53 0.26
CA THR A 134 -8.33 -15.62 -0.86
C THR A 134 -8.70 -14.27 -1.46
N GLY A 135 -8.20 -13.16 -0.87
CA GLY A 135 -8.52 -11.81 -1.33
C GLY A 135 -7.81 -11.40 -2.62
N LYS A 136 -8.11 -10.19 -3.08
CA LYS A 136 -7.38 -9.55 -4.19
C LYS A 136 -6.03 -9.03 -3.70
N CYS A 137 -5.04 -9.00 -4.58
CA CYS A 137 -3.70 -8.49 -4.31
C CYS A 137 -3.26 -7.58 -5.45
N TYR A 138 -2.85 -6.35 -5.11
CA TYR A 138 -2.40 -5.36 -6.09
C TYR A 138 -0.92 -5.04 -5.91
N ILE A 139 -0.27 -4.72 -7.01
CA ILE A 139 1.12 -4.24 -7.04
C ILE A 139 1.17 -2.92 -7.79
N SER A 140 1.96 -1.97 -7.28
CA SER A 140 2.33 -0.78 -8.03
C SER A 140 3.84 -0.69 -8.19
N HIS A 141 4.31 -0.16 -9.33
CA HIS A 141 5.72 0.05 -9.56
C HIS A 141 6.04 1.41 -10.19
N SER A 142 7.25 1.89 -9.99
CA SER A 142 7.77 3.13 -10.56
C SER A 142 8.91 2.83 -11.52
N GLY A 143 8.56 2.59 -12.80
CA GLY A 143 9.53 2.33 -13.87
C GLY A 143 10.35 1.04 -13.72
N CYS A 144 9.86 0.03 -13.01
CA CYS A 144 10.56 -1.24 -12.76
C CYS A 144 9.62 -2.46 -12.87
N TYR A 145 8.99 -2.59 -14.03
CA TYR A 145 7.99 -3.64 -14.27
C TYR A 145 8.51 -5.07 -14.00
N GLU A 146 9.74 -5.38 -14.40
CA GLU A 146 10.31 -6.72 -14.19
C GLU A 146 10.46 -7.07 -12.71
N ASP A 147 10.81 -6.09 -11.86
CA ASP A 147 10.86 -6.29 -10.42
C ASP A 147 9.45 -6.52 -9.84
N ALA A 148 8.44 -5.77 -10.32
CA ALA A 148 7.05 -5.93 -9.93
C ALA A 148 6.48 -7.29 -10.37
N LYS A 149 6.80 -7.70 -11.62
CA LYS A 149 6.44 -9.02 -12.15
C LYS A 149 7.05 -10.15 -11.34
N ALA A 150 8.31 -10.03 -10.94
CA ALA A 150 8.95 -11.03 -10.09
C ALA A 150 8.28 -11.17 -8.72
N VAL A 151 7.80 -10.06 -8.14
CA VAL A 151 6.97 -10.10 -6.91
C VAL A 151 5.64 -10.79 -7.19
N ALA A 152 4.94 -10.42 -8.27
CA ALA A 152 3.65 -11.01 -8.63
C ALA A 152 3.74 -12.53 -8.87
N ASP A 153 4.74 -12.97 -9.64
CA ASP A 153 4.97 -14.39 -9.91
C ASP A 153 5.21 -15.18 -8.61
N LEU A 154 5.98 -14.59 -7.67
CA LEU A 154 6.24 -15.22 -6.37
C LEU A 154 4.99 -15.24 -5.48
N VAL A 155 4.18 -14.17 -5.47
CA VAL A 155 2.90 -14.12 -4.76
C VAL A 155 1.96 -15.18 -5.32
N GLN A 156 1.75 -15.24 -6.63
CA GLN A 156 0.87 -16.22 -7.26
C GLN A 156 1.30 -17.67 -7.00
N SER A 157 2.60 -17.92 -6.94
CA SER A 157 3.16 -19.23 -6.60
C SER A 157 2.94 -19.64 -5.14
N ARG A 158 2.94 -18.66 -4.22
CA ARG A 158 2.87 -18.92 -2.78
C ARG A 158 1.44 -18.89 -2.21
N PHE A 159 0.53 -18.19 -2.90
CA PHE A 159 -0.87 -18.00 -2.48
C PHE A 159 -1.81 -18.60 -3.52
N PRO A 160 -2.04 -19.92 -3.48
CA PRO A 160 -2.78 -20.62 -4.54
C PRO A 160 -4.28 -20.31 -4.57
N TYR A 161 -4.81 -19.71 -3.52
CA TYR A 161 -6.25 -19.41 -3.38
C TYR A 161 -6.61 -17.95 -3.66
N LEU A 162 -5.68 -17.15 -4.20
CA LEU A 162 -5.98 -15.77 -4.62
C LEU A 162 -7.23 -15.74 -5.51
N LYS A 163 -8.17 -14.86 -5.19
CA LYS A 163 -9.43 -14.68 -5.94
C LYS A 163 -9.18 -14.38 -7.42
N GLU A 164 -8.16 -13.61 -7.71
CA GLU A 164 -7.80 -13.16 -9.05
C GLU A 164 -6.27 -13.13 -9.21
N LYS A 165 -5.81 -13.01 -10.46
CA LYS A 165 -4.38 -12.76 -10.72
C LYS A 165 -3.96 -11.44 -10.07
N VAL A 166 -2.71 -11.40 -9.61
CA VAL A 166 -2.12 -10.18 -9.06
C VAL A 166 -2.12 -9.09 -10.13
N GLU A 167 -2.74 -7.97 -9.82
CA GLU A 167 -2.81 -6.81 -10.72
C GLU A 167 -1.58 -5.92 -10.55
N ILE A 168 -0.92 -5.60 -11.66
CA ILE A 168 0.30 -4.77 -11.67
C ILE A 168 -0.02 -3.43 -12.36
N ASN A 169 0.16 -2.34 -11.62
CA ASN A 169 -0.09 -0.98 -12.07
C ASN A 169 1.15 -0.10 -12.01
N ASN A 170 1.22 0.91 -12.88
CA ASN A 170 2.17 2.01 -12.70
C ASN A 170 1.71 2.94 -11.57
N VAL A 171 2.66 3.46 -10.80
CA VAL A 171 2.33 4.55 -9.86
C VAL A 171 1.92 5.81 -10.62
N GLY A 172 0.99 6.57 -10.08
CA GLY A 172 0.64 7.90 -10.60
C GLY A 172 1.79 8.90 -10.41
N THR A 173 1.73 10.02 -11.14
CA THR A 173 2.79 11.05 -11.15
C THR A 173 3.09 11.61 -9.76
N THR A 174 2.08 11.82 -8.92
CA THR A 174 2.24 12.30 -7.54
C THR A 174 3.04 11.33 -6.70
N ILE A 175 2.68 10.05 -6.71
CA ILE A 175 3.42 9.01 -5.98
C ILE A 175 4.83 8.88 -6.55
N GLY A 176 4.97 8.82 -7.89
CA GLY A 176 6.26 8.68 -8.56
C GLY A 176 7.25 9.80 -8.24
N SER A 177 6.78 11.06 -8.12
CA SER A 177 7.63 12.20 -7.74
C SER A 177 8.17 12.09 -6.31
N HIS A 178 7.48 11.40 -5.42
CA HIS A 178 7.91 11.19 -4.02
C HIS A 178 8.69 9.90 -3.80
N THR A 179 8.47 8.88 -4.61
CA THR A 179 9.11 7.57 -4.45
C THR A 179 10.29 7.35 -5.38
N GLY A 180 10.30 8.03 -6.52
CA GLY A 180 11.31 7.88 -7.56
C GLY A 180 11.22 6.52 -8.28
N PRO A 181 12.08 6.30 -9.30
CA PRO A 181 12.15 5.03 -10.02
C PRO A 181 12.69 3.91 -9.12
N GLY A 182 12.32 2.67 -9.44
CA GLY A 182 12.80 1.47 -8.74
C GLY A 182 12.05 1.15 -7.45
N THR A 183 10.85 1.71 -7.26
CA THR A 183 9.94 1.36 -6.17
C THR A 183 8.93 0.32 -6.64
N VAL A 184 8.74 -0.74 -5.84
CA VAL A 184 7.66 -1.73 -5.96
C VAL A 184 6.90 -1.79 -4.66
N ALA A 185 5.58 -1.72 -4.74
CA ALA A 185 4.67 -1.79 -3.60
C ALA A 185 3.66 -2.92 -3.77
N LEU A 186 3.42 -3.66 -2.70
CA LEU A 186 2.50 -4.78 -2.59
C LEU A 186 1.39 -4.43 -1.61
N PHE A 187 0.14 -4.68 -2.00
CA PHE A 187 -1.07 -4.34 -1.24
C PHE A 187 -1.96 -5.56 -1.07
N PHE A 188 -2.41 -5.81 0.15
CA PHE A 188 -3.26 -6.95 0.51
C PHE A 188 -4.00 -6.67 1.82
N TRP A 189 -5.09 -7.41 2.06
CA TRP A 189 -5.84 -7.36 3.32
C TRP A 189 -5.25 -8.32 4.34
N GLY A 190 -5.28 -7.94 5.61
CA GLY A 190 -4.73 -8.75 6.69
C GLY A 190 -4.98 -8.16 8.07
N ASP A 191 -4.13 -8.50 9.02
CA ASP A 191 -4.23 -8.03 10.41
C ASP A 191 -4.21 -6.50 10.51
N THR A 192 -4.79 -5.94 11.57
CA THR A 192 -4.75 -4.49 11.81
C THR A 192 -3.31 -3.98 11.91
N ARG A 193 -2.95 -2.98 11.10
CA ARG A 193 -1.64 -2.33 11.13
C ARG A 193 -1.39 -1.66 12.47
N THR A 194 -0.23 -1.92 13.05
CA THR A 194 0.27 -1.32 14.28
C THR A 194 1.40 -0.30 14.01
N GLU A 195 2.02 0.25 15.05
CA GLU A 195 3.14 1.21 14.95
C GLU A 195 4.39 0.63 14.25
#